data_0efd56878bf6d93ded438475e6e845b1
#
_entry.id   0efd56878bf6d93ded438475e6e845b1
#
_cell.length_a   1.000
_cell.length_b   1.000
_cell.length_c   1.000
_cell.angle_alpha   90.00
_cell.angle_beta   90.00
_cell.angle_gamma   90.00
#
_symmetry.space_group_name_H-M   'P 1'
#
loop_
_entity.id
_entity.type
_entity.pdbx_description
1 polymer ?
#
loop_
_entity_poly.entity_id
_entity_poly.type
_entity_poly.pdbx_seq_one_letter_code
_entity_poly.pdbx_strand_id
1 'polypeptide(L)'
;MKNHPARPRPATAVLTRTLRRRRWLQWAGACAAAAQTAGFGSGVRAQPAATSEPPRLALLIGNRDYPEGEDLPPIHKNVRDLRAALERRGFEVDQGLDLDQAAARAATAAFAAKVRAARPDATVFFYFSGHGAQVDAENLLVSARINPKARPETLVRTSMTLTRDVINELPRRPAGLTIAVIDACRTSLRDVAGGEGLNQVEAPSGCLIAFATGAGRPAIAPADESRNTFYTGSLVKLLEDASDEISFSDLFRLVKLDVQNVMLNHPVLLLRQFAQFPFIAENTQISRRLAPLPEADAATAAPAPARFASRDEAADWAALEAAVWPAEIARLATDFLKNHPKSRLSGSAEVARAGALEAADILRRRDVRLFRTAFQPAEGLPANELVKAGRGDKDAAARVARNYGRNASRFDASRYEGWLQYAAALGNGIASYELALHYRRVEQPLLAAQFESRARELGYTPPPSLDNTRK
;
A
#
# COMPACT_ATOMS: atom_id res chain seq x y z
N MET A 1 31.04 40.36 53.85
CA MET A 1 29.92 40.40 54.81
C MET A 1 28.63 40.26 54.05
N LYS A 2 27.95 39.22 54.25
CA LYS A 2 26.52 38.89 54.42
C LYS A 2 26.29 37.43 53.99
N ASN A 3 26.09 36.63 55.01
CA ASN A 3 25.68 35.24 55.00
C ASN A 3 24.27 35.08 54.42
N HIS A 4 24.05 34.04 53.63
CA HIS A 4 22.73 33.48 53.39
C HIS A 4 22.74 31.97 53.68
N PRO A 5 21.74 31.45 54.43
CA PRO A 5 21.72 30.06 54.92
C PRO A 5 21.20 29.09 53.89
N ALA A 6 21.70 27.86 53.97
CA ALA A 6 21.31 26.69 53.21
C ALA A 6 19.89 26.22 53.59
N ARG A 7 19.10 25.81 52.58
CA ARG A 7 17.85 25.09 52.75
C ARG A 7 18.08 23.57 52.78
N PRO A 8 17.37 22.83 53.63
CA PRO A 8 17.55 21.39 53.77
C PRO A 8 16.83 20.60 52.66
N ARG A 9 17.41 19.47 52.27
CA ARG A 9 16.87 18.46 51.37
C ARG A 9 15.81 17.61 52.09
N PRO A 10 14.70 17.20 51.46
CA PRO A 10 13.79 16.20 52.03
C PRO A 10 14.32 14.78 51.79
N ALA A 11 14.12 13.96 52.82
CA ALA A 11 14.55 12.57 52.93
C ALA A 11 13.75 11.64 52.01
N THR A 12 14.44 10.69 51.43
CA THR A 12 13.94 9.56 50.67
C THR A 12 13.24 8.57 51.62
N ALA A 13 11.94 8.37 51.50
CA ALA A 13 11.22 7.29 52.17
C ALA A 13 11.24 6.03 51.28
N VAL A 14 11.95 5.01 51.76
CA VAL A 14 11.94 3.64 51.25
C VAL A 14 10.70 2.94 51.74
N LEU A 15 9.76 2.62 50.89
CA LEU A 15 8.60 1.78 51.23
C LEU A 15 8.88 0.35 50.71
N THR A 16 9.30 -0.49 51.66
CA THR A 16 9.30 -1.95 51.55
C THR A 16 7.86 -2.47 51.59
N ARG A 17 7.39 -3.07 50.51
CA ARG A 17 6.11 -3.79 50.46
C ARG A 17 6.35 -5.29 50.49
N THR A 18 6.08 -5.87 51.63
CA THR A 18 6.10 -7.30 51.94
C THR A 18 5.03 -8.06 51.13
N LEU A 19 5.46 -9.13 50.52
CA LEU A 19 4.62 -10.15 49.87
C LEU A 19 3.75 -10.87 50.92
N ARG A 20 2.44 -10.80 50.80
CA ARG A 20 1.52 -11.75 51.43
C ARG A 20 1.08 -12.80 50.42
N ARG A 21 1.65 -14.01 50.54
CA ARG A 21 1.09 -15.27 50.05
C ARG A 21 -0.21 -15.56 50.81
N ARG A 22 -1.33 -15.72 50.10
CA ARG A 22 -2.52 -16.40 50.67
C ARG A 22 -2.74 -17.70 49.87
N ARG A 23 -2.54 -18.81 50.63
CA ARG A 23 -2.96 -20.19 50.37
C ARG A 23 -4.50 -20.22 50.23
N TRP A 24 -5.00 -20.93 49.23
CA TRP A 24 -6.33 -21.52 49.26
C TRP A 24 -6.15 -23.03 49.14
N LEU A 25 -6.42 -23.70 50.25
CA LEU A 25 -6.52 -25.15 50.34
C LEU A 25 -8.01 -25.48 50.63
N GLN A 26 -8.51 -26.38 49.82
CA GLN A 26 -9.45 -27.47 50.11
C GLN A 26 -10.79 -27.14 50.78
N TRP A 27 -11.86 -27.46 50.07
CA TRP A 27 -13.01 -28.15 50.68
C TRP A 27 -13.48 -29.22 49.70
N ALA A 28 -13.27 -30.49 50.06
CA ALA A 28 -13.96 -31.65 49.57
C ALA A 28 -15.11 -31.96 50.50
N GLY A 29 -16.26 -32.24 49.98
CA GLY A 29 -17.43 -32.67 50.76
C GLY A 29 -18.46 -33.27 49.87
N ALA A 30 -18.58 -34.60 49.92
CA ALA A 30 -19.53 -35.43 49.23
C ALA A 30 -20.97 -35.19 49.71
N CYS A 31 -21.94 -35.33 48.81
CA CYS A 31 -23.23 -35.98 49.09
C CYS A 31 -23.80 -36.57 47.79
N ALA A 32 -23.98 -37.89 47.79
CA ALA A 32 -24.73 -38.62 46.80
C ALA A 32 -26.24 -38.57 47.14
N ALA A 33 -27.10 -38.51 46.15
CA ALA A 33 -28.27 -39.39 45.95
C ALA A 33 -29.21 -38.89 44.87
N ALA A 34 -29.37 -39.67 43.87
CA ALA A 34 -30.55 -40.07 43.09
C ALA A 34 -31.70 -39.07 42.84
N ALA A 35 -31.93 -38.79 41.58
CA ALA A 35 -33.26 -38.88 40.93
C ALA A 35 -33.10 -38.95 39.41
N GLN A 36 -33.42 -40.07 38.80
CA GLN A 36 -33.62 -40.24 37.36
C GLN A 36 -34.91 -39.53 37.01
N THR A 37 -34.84 -38.50 36.14
CA THR A 37 -35.98 -38.11 35.29
C THR A 37 -35.44 -37.87 33.89
N ALA A 38 -35.97 -38.68 32.97
CA ALA A 38 -35.76 -38.56 31.56
C ALA A 38 -36.31 -37.21 31.07
N GLY A 39 -35.39 -36.33 30.66
CA GLY A 39 -35.68 -35.09 29.97
C GLY A 39 -34.92 -35.10 28.66
N PHE A 40 -35.64 -35.27 27.53
CA PHE A 40 -35.10 -35.01 26.19
C PHE A 40 -34.71 -33.54 26.09
N GLY A 41 -33.50 -33.20 26.49
CA GLY A 41 -32.87 -31.93 26.22
C GLY A 41 -32.29 -31.94 24.81
N SER A 42 -33.01 -31.37 23.85
CA SER A 42 -32.45 -31.00 22.56
C SER A 42 -31.26 -30.10 22.80
N GLY A 43 -30.05 -30.69 22.81
CA GLY A 43 -28.82 -29.95 22.80
C GLY A 43 -28.78 -29.09 21.53
N VAL A 44 -29.15 -27.84 21.67
CA VAL A 44 -28.80 -26.82 20.67
C VAL A 44 -27.29 -26.78 20.63
N ARG A 45 -26.74 -27.58 19.71
CA ARG A 45 -25.33 -27.46 19.29
C ARG A 45 -25.22 -26.05 18.74
N ALA A 46 -24.62 -25.16 19.47
CA ALA A 46 -24.21 -23.84 18.94
C ALA A 46 -23.39 -24.14 17.69
N GLN A 47 -23.99 -23.99 16.51
CA GLN A 47 -23.23 -23.94 15.27
C GLN A 47 -22.19 -22.84 15.49
N PRO A 48 -20.88 -23.10 15.26
CA PRO A 48 -19.93 -22.03 15.22
C PRO A 48 -20.49 -21.01 14.22
N ALA A 49 -20.70 -19.78 14.70
CA ALA A 49 -21.17 -18.70 13.86
C ALA A 49 -20.26 -18.71 12.62
N ALA A 50 -20.87 -18.95 11.45
CA ALA A 50 -20.17 -18.86 10.18
C ALA A 50 -19.51 -17.47 10.21
N THR A 51 -18.19 -17.42 10.22
CA THR A 51 -17.43 -16.16 10.20
C THR A 51 -17.76 -15.54 8.86
N SER A 52 -18.72 -14.61 8.86
CA SER A 52 -19.11 -13.87 7.64
C SER A 52 -17.85 -13.24 7.06
N GLU A 53 -17.66 -13.33 5.75
CA GLU A 53 -16.54 -12.70 5.07
C GLU A 53 -16.39 -11.23 5.47
N PRO A 54 -15.14 -10.69 5.52
CA PRO A 54 -14.92 -9.30 5.83
C PRO A 54 -15.65 -8.39 4.85
N PRO A 55 -16.35 -7.34 5.32
CA PRO A 55 -17.05 -6.41 4.43
C PRO A 55 -16.11 -5.78 3.40
N ARG A 56 -16.62 -5.54 2.21
CA ARG A 56 -15.92 -4.89 1.10
C ARG A 56 -16.69 -3.66 0.68
N LEU A 57 -16.11 -2.50 0.86
CA LEU A 57 -16.75 -1.20 0.60
C LEU A 57 -15.94 -0.41 -0.40
N ALA A 58 -16.58 0.20 -1.38
CA ALA A 58 -15.92 1.03 -2.37
C ALA A 58 -16.61 2.37 -2.58
N LEU A 59 -15.82 3.43 -2.83
CA LEU A 59 -16.29 4.71 -3.34
C LEU A 59 -15.51 5.04 -4.62
N LEU A 60 -16.24 5.28 -5.71
CA LEU A 60 -15.67 5.66 -7.00
C LEU A 60 -16.10 7.09 -7.35
N ILE A 61 -15.11 7.96 -7.60
CA ILE A 61 -15.35 9.33 -8.08
C ILE A 61 -14.72 9.48 -9.46
N GLY A 62 -15.54 9.89 -10.44
CA GLY A 62 -15.09 10.15 -11.81
C GLY A 62 -15.51 11.53 -12.28
N ASN A 63 -14.54 12.37 -12.59
CA ASN A 63 -14.76 13.70 -13.11
C ASN A 63 -14.34 13.77 -14.58
N ARG A 64 -15.30 13.89 -15.48
CA ARG A 64 -15.12 14.00 -16.92
C ARG A 64 -15.18 15.44 -17.41
N ASP A 65 -16.17 16.18 -16.92
CA ASP A 65 -16.55 17.47 -17.46
C ASP A 65 -15.66 18.61 -16.92
N TYR A 66 -14.85 19.17 -17.81
CA TYR A 66 -13.94 20.29 -17.50
C TYR A 66 -14.07 21.40 -18.53
N PRO A 67 -13.90 22.68 -18.15
CA PRO A 67 -14.02 23.80 -19.10
C PRO A 67 -12.87 23.84 -20.10
N GLU A 68 -13.06 24.64 -21.16
CA GLU A 68 -12.03 25.00 -22.14
C GLU A 68 -11.47 23.80 -22.94
N GLY A 69 -12.28 22.75 -23.14
CA GLY A 69 -11.88 21.56 -23.93
C GLY A 69 -10.96 20.60 -23.20
N GLU A 70 -10.87 20.69 -21.88
CA GLU A 70 -10.08 19.78 -21.03
C GLU A 70 -10.88 18.54 -20.59
N ASP A 71 -12.02 18.26 -21.21
CA ASP A 71 -12.83 17.07 -20.91
C ASP A 71 -12.03 15.77 -21.06
N LEU A 72 -12.38 14.80 -20.25
CA LEU A 72 -11.77 13.47 -20.24
C LEU A 72 -12.81 12.38 -20.61
N PRO A 73 -13.03 12.11 -21.91
CA PRO A 73 -14.13 11.24 -22.38
C PRO A 73 -14.22 9.87 -21.71
N PRO A 74 -13.10 9.15 -21.41
CA PRO A 74 -13.14 7.81 -20.83
C PRO A 74 -13.68 7.69 -19.41
N ILE A 75 -13.74 8.79 -18.65
CA ILE A 75 -13.86 8.71 -17.18
C ILE A 75 -15.17 8.06 -16.72
N HIS A 76 -16.30 8.38 -17.35
CA HIS A 76 -17.57 7.76 -16.97
C HIS A 76 -17.58 6.25 -17.29
N LYS A 77 -16.91 5.83 -18.38
CA LYS A 77 -16.72 4.41 -18.66
C LYS A 77 -15.83 3.75 -17.62
N ASN A 78 -14.74 4.40 -17.23
CA ASN A 78 -13.86 3.88 -16.17
C ASN A 78 -14.65 3.55 -14.90
N VAL A 79 -15.47 4.49 -14.42
CA VAL A 79 -16.29 4.29 -13.21
C VAL A 79 -17.29 3.17 -13.38
N ARG A 80 -18.01 3.13 -14.51
CA ARG A 80 -19.00 2.09 -14.79
C ARG A 80 -18.40 0.68 -14.81
N ASP A 81 -17.31 0.50 -15.56
CA ASP A 81 -16.71 -0.81 -15.75
C ASP A 81 -16.00 -1.28 -14.46
N LEU A 82 -15.32 -0.35 -13.76
CA LEU A 82 -14.69 -0.66 -12.48
C LEU A 82 -15.72 -1.01 -11.41
N ARG A 83 -16.86 -0.30 -11.38
CA ARG A 83 -17.98 -0.62 -10.50
C ARG A 83 -18.43 -2.06 -10.72
N ALA A 84 -18.73 -2.42 -11.97
CA ALA A 84 -19.19 -3.78 -12.30
C ALA A 84 -18.15 -4.86 -11.91
N ALA A 85 -16.86 -4.60 -12.12
CA ALA A 85 -15.79 -5.52 -11.73
C ALA A 85 -15.67 -5.67 -10.21
N LEU A 86 -15.78 -4.57 -9.44
CA LEU A 86 -15.71 -4.58 -7.98
C LEU A 86 -16.96 -5.25 -7.36
N GLU A 87 -18.16 -5.00 -7.90
CA GLU A 87 -19.39 -5.66 -7.45
C GLU A 87 -19.28 -7.17 -7.62
N ARG A 88 -18.72 -7.66 -8.74
CA ARG A 88 -18.41 -9.10 -8.93
C ARG A 88 -17.40 -9.65 -7.93
N ARG A 89 -16.56 -8.78 -7.35
CA ARG A 89 -15.62 -9.13 -6.26
C ARG A 89 -16.22 -8.92 -4.88
N GLY A 90 -17.53 -8.76 -4.78
CA GLY A 90 -18.28 -8.66 -3.52
C GLY A 90 -18.16 -7.29 -2.83
N PHE A 91 -17.80 -6.23 -3.56
CA PHE A 91 -17.83 -4.88 -3.01
C PHE A 91 -19.24 -4.27 -3.08
N GLU A 92 -19.62 -3.60 -2.02
CA GLU A 92 -20.71 -2.62 -2.02
C GLU A 92 -20.14 -1.30 -2.53
N VAL A 93 -20.63 -0.79 -3.67
CA VAL A 93 -20.02 0.30 -4.41
C VAL A 93 -20.90 1.54 -4.42
N ASP A 94 -20.41 2.62 -3.81
CA ASP A 94 -20.94 3.97 -3.95
C ASP A 94 -20.19 4.69 -5.09
N GLN A 95 -20.84 5.58 -5.81
CA GLN A 95 -20.20 6.35 -6.89
C GLN A 95 -20.65 7.80 -6.94
N GLY A 96 -19.80 8.68 -7.46
CA GLY A 96 -20.09 10.06 -7.80
C GLY A 96 -19.48 10.44 -9.15
N LEU A 97 -20.23 11.15 -9.99
CA LEU A 97 -19.79 11.60 -11.30
C LEU A 97 -19.84 13.12 -11.35
N ASP A 98 -18.80 13.73 -11.92
CA ASP A 98 -18.67 15.18 -12.16
C ASP A 98 -18.94 16.03 -10.91
N LEU A 99 -18.34 15.62 -9.78
CA LEU A 99 -18.52 16.26 -8.50
C LEU A 99 -17.68 17.55 -8.39
N ASP A 100 -18.29 18.61 -7.88
CA ASP A 100 -17.55 19.75 -7.36
C ASP A 100 -16.86 19.40 -6.02
N GLN A 101 -16.05 20.31 -5.49
CA GLN A 101 -15.29 20.07 -4.26
C GLN A 101 -16.19 19.73 -3.06
N ALA A 102 -17.31 20.45 -2.90
CA ALA A 102 -18.20 20.28 -1.75
C ALA A 102 -18.90 18.92 -1.82
N ALA A 103 -19.42 18.55 -2.99
CA ALA A 103 -20.06 17.27 -3.22
C ALA A 103 -19.07 16.10 -3.08
N ALA A 104 -17.83 16.23 -3.59
CA ALA A 104 -16.80 15.22 -3.47
C ALA A 104 -16.37 14.99 -2.01
N ARG A 105 -16.21 16.08 -1.23
CA ARG A 105 -15.95 15.98 0.22
C ARG A 105 -17.11 15.36 0.97
N ALA A 106 -18.34 15.75 0.66
CA ALA A 106 -19.53 15.16 1.28
C ALA A 106 -19.64 13.67 0.99
N ALA A 107 -19.41 13.24 -0.26
CA ALA A 107 -19.38 11.82 -0.64
C ALA A 107 -18.29 11.05 0.12
N THR A 108 -17.09 11.61 0.22
CA THR A 108 -15.97 10.99 0.96
C THR A 108 -16.25 10.90 2.45
N ALA A 109 -16.83 11.94 3.07
CA ALA A 109 -17.21 11.94 4.49
C ALA A 109 -18.32 10.93 4.80
N ALA A 110 -19.35 10.84 3.93
CA ALA A 110 -20.41 9.84 4.05
C ALA A 110 -19.84 8.41 3.93
N PHE A 111 -18.97 8.18 2.96
CA PHE A 111 -18.28 6.90 2.80
C PHE A 111 -17.38 6.59 4.02
N ALA A 112 -16.64 7.56 4.55
CA ALA A 112 -15.84 7.37 5.74
C ALA A 112 -16.69 7.01 6.98
N ALA A 113 -17.90 7.58 7.11
CA ALA A 113 -18.85 7.21 8.17
C ALA A 113 -19.31 5.75 8.02
N LYS A 114 -19.65 5.31 6.79
CA LYS A 114 -19.99 3.92 6.47
C LYS A 114 -18.83 2.97 6.80
N VAL A 115 -17.61 3.36 6.44
CA VAL A 115 -16.40 2.60 6.76
C VAL A 115 -16.17 2.53 8.27
N ARG A 116 -16.41 3.60 9.06
CA ARG A 116 -16.28 3.57 10.53
C ARG A 116 -17.24 2.60 11.18
N ALA A 117 -18.45 2.45 10.64
CA ALA A 117 -19.46 1.51 11.13
C ALA A 117 -19.16 0.04 10.76
N ALA A 118 -18.33 -0.19 9.76
CA ALA A 118 -17.97 -1.53 9.33
C ALA A 118 -16.94 -2.20 10.26
N ARG A 119 -16.91 -3.54 10.25
CA ARG A 119 -15.94 -4.35 10.99
C ARG A 119 -14.49 -3.88 10.72
N PRO A 120 -13.57 -3.97 11.72
CA PRO A 120 -12.17 -3.50 11.59
C PRO A 120 -11.38 -4.21 10.48
N ASP A 121 -11.77 -5.44 10.11
CA ASP A 121 -11.14 -6.27 9.09
C ASP A 121 -11.65 -6.01 7.66
N ALA A 122 -12.53 -5.01 7.47
CA ALA A 122 -13.07 -4.66 6.16
C ALA A 122 -11.97 -4.29 5.14
N THR A 123 -12.25 -4.58 3.86
CA THR A 123 -11.48 -4.06 2.72
C THR A 123 -12.19 -2.82 2.18
N VAL A 124 -11.47 -1.71 2.13
CA VAL A 124 -11.96 -0.40 1.69
C VAL A 124 -11.27 -0.02 0.41
N PHE A 125 -12.03 0.42 -0.59
CA PHE A 125 -11.51 0.81 -1.90
C PHE A 125 -12.00 2.22 -2.25
N PHE A 126 -11.07 3.15 -2.39
CA PHE A 126 -11.33 4.49 -2.92
C PHE A 126 -10.73 4.59 -4.32
N TYR A 127 -11.46 5.14 -5.25
CA TYR A 127 -11.01 5.39 -6.61
C TYR A 127 -11.34 6.82 -7.02
N PHE A 128 -10.38 7.49 -7.65
CA PHE A 128 -10.57 8.76 -8.32
C PHE A 128 -10.02 8.68 -9.74
N SER A 129 -10.81 9.13 -10.71
CA SER A 129 -10.36 9.33 -12.09
C SER A 129 -10.77 10.71 -12.57
N GLY A 130 -9.82 11.46 -13.13
CA GLY A 130 -10.00 12.85 -13.53
C GLY A 130 -8.66 13.56 -13.70
N HIS A 131 -8.67 14.89 -13.75
CA HIS A 131 -7.44 15.66 -13.69
C HIS A 131 -6.83 15.63 -12.29
N GLY A 132 -5.52 15.51 -12.24
CA GLY A 132 -4.73 15.63 -11.02
C GLY A 132 -3.65 16.69 -11.19
N ALA A 133 -3.31 17.35 -10.11
CA ALA A 133 -2.26 18.35 -10.08
C ALA A 133 -1.44 18.24 -8.81
N GLN A 134 -0.20 18.66 -8.86
CA GLN A 134 0.61 18.85 -7.67
C GLN A 134 0.86 20.34 -7.44
N VAL A 135 0.60 20.76 -6.20
CA VAL A 135 0.99 22.09 -5.72
C VAL A 135 1.77 21.93 -4.43
N ASP A 136 3.02 22.35 -4.42
CA ASP A 136 3.99 22.09 -3.35
C ASP A 136 4.11 20.56 -3.09
N ALA A 137 3.88 20.11 -1.86
CA ALA A 137 3.90 18.70 -1.49
C ALA A 137 2.52 18.00 -1.58
N GLU A 138 1.47 18.72 -2.01
CA GLU A 138 0.09 18.23 -1.99
C GLU A 138 -0.38 17.72 -3.35
N ASN A 139 -0.98 16.54 -3.34
CA ASN A 139 -1.63 15.94 -4.50
C ASN A 139 -3.09 16.37 -4.56
N LEU A 140 -3.44 17.12 -5.57
CA LEU A 140 -4.79 17.63 -5.79
C LEU A 140 -5.57 16.74 -6.76
N LEU A 141 -6.78 16.40 -6.38
CA LEU A 141 -7.79 15.74 -7.20
C LEU A 141 -8.72 16.87 -7.71
N VAL A 142 -8.56 17.23 -8.97
CA VAL A 142 -9.24 18.42 -9.53
C VAL A 142 -10.74 18.15 -9.63
N SER A 143 -11.53 19.04 -9.05
CA SER A 143 -12.99 18.95 -9.08
C SER A 143 -13.53 19.22 -10.49
N ALA A 144 -14.66 18.62 -10.83
CA ALA A 144 -15.34 18.89 -12.08
C ALA A 144 -15.65 20.39 -12.26
N ARG A 145 -15.70 20.86 -13.50
CA ARG A 145 -15.97 22.25 -13.92
C ARG A 145 -14.92 23.27 -13.46
N ILE A 146 -13.77 22.79 -12.97
CA ILE A 146 -12.60 23.64 -12.65
C ILE A 146 -11.58 23.47 -13.77
N ASN A 147 -11.09 24.60 -14.33
CA ASN A 147 -10.03 24.55 -15.33
C ASN A 147 -8.76 23.94 -14.70
N PRO A 148 -8.27 22.78 -15.18
CA PRO A 148 -7.08 22.12 -14.61
C PRO A 148 -5.79 22.94 -14.82
N LYS A 149 -5.82 23.92 -15.72
CA LYS A 149 -4.72 24.88 -15.98
C LYS A 149 -4.87 26.19 -15.19
N ALA A 150 -5.83 26.26 -14.26
CA ALA A 150 -5.99 27.42 -13.39
C ALA A 150 -4.75 27.63 -12.51
N ARG A 151 -4.62 28.85 -11.95
CA ARG A 151 -3.49 29.15 -11.05
C ARG A 151 -3.45 28.18 -9.86
N PRO A 152 -2.27 27.84 -9.36
CA PRO A 152 -2.08 26.91 -8.24
C PRO A 152 -2.96 27.22 -7.03
N GLU A 153 -3.08 28.51 -6.66
CA GLU A 153 -3.88 28.95 -5.51
C GLU A 153 -5.38 28.67 -5.72
N THR A 154 -5.86 28.78 -6.95
CA THR A 154 -7.24 28.45 -7.32
C THR A 154 -7.46 26.95 -7.18
N LEU A 155 -6.57 26.12 -7.74
CA LEU A 155 -6.68 24.67 -7.67
C LEU A 155 -6.65 24.16 -6.23
N VAL A 156 -5.75 24.68 -5.38
CA VAL A 156 -5.71 24.34 -3.94
C VAL A 156 -7.05 24.65 -3.25
N ARG A 157 -7.68 25.75 -3.61
CA ARG A 157 -8.94 26.17 -2.99
C ARG A 157 -10.15 25.40 -3.49
N THR A 158 -10.13 24.92 -4.75
CA THR A 158 -11.31 24.34 -5.42
C THR A 158 -11.22 22.84 -5.67
N SER A 159 -10.12 22.19 -5.32
CA SER A 159 -9.90 20.76 -5.49
C SER A 159 -9.86 20.03 -4.15
N MET A 160 -10.03 18.70 -4.19
CA MET A 160 -9.74 17.85 -3.03
C MET A 160 -8.25 17.63 -2.91
N THR A 161 -7.76 17.46 -1.68
CA THR A 161 -6.40 17.07 -1.39
C THR A 161 -6.37 15.57 -1.05
N LEU A 162 -5.57 14.79 -1.76
CA LEU A 162 -5.51 13.34 -1.55
C LEU A 162 -5.20 12.99 -0.09
N THR A 163 -4.19 13.63 0.51
CA THR A 163 -3.78 13.31 1.87
C THR A 163 -4.85 13.71 2.89
N ARG A 164 -5.30 14.98 2.86
CA ARG A 164 -6.23 15.52 3.86
C ARG A 164 -7.64 15.01 3.68
N ASP A 165 -8.18 15.12 2.44
CA ASP A 165 -9.61 14.91 2.18
C ASP A 165 -9.96 13.44 1.88
N VAL A 166 -8.94 12.56 1.68
CA VAL A 166 -9.16 11.13 1.42
C VAL A 166 -8.42 10.26 2.44
N ILE A 167 -7.08 10.27 2.44
CA ILE A 167 -6.28 9.32 3.23
C ILE A 167 -6.44 9.53 4.74
N ASN A 168 -6.54 10.78 5.20
CA ASN A 168 -6.73 11.09 6.61
C ASN A 168 -8.21 11.05 7.03
N GLU A 169 -9.15 11.20 6.10
CA GLU A 169 -10.59 11.09 6.37
C GLU A 169 -11.02 9.63 6.57
N LEU A 170 -10.43 8.71 5.80
CA LEU A 170 -10.70 7.28 5.95
C LEU A 170 -10.09 6.73 7.25
N PRO A 171 -10.86 5.96 8.03
CA PRO A 171 -10.36 5.39 9.29
C PRO A 171 -9.23 4.37 9.01
N ARG A 172 -8.19 4.39 9.85
CA ARG A 172 -7.08 3.44 9.75
C ARG A 172 -7.56 2.02 10.08
N ARG A 173 -7.13 1.05 9.27
CA ARG A 173 -7.56 -0.35 9.38
C ARG A 173 -6.37 -1.31 9.37
N PRO A 174 -5.59 -1.38 10.47
CA PRO A 174 -4.42 -2.27 10.51
C PRO A 174 -4.81 -3.76 10.42
N ALA A 175 -6.02 -4.14 10.84
CA ALA A 175 -6.58 -5.49 10.70
C ALA A 175 -7.33 -5.72 9.36
N GLY A 176 -7.50 -4.67 8.55
CA GLY A 176 -8.15 -4.69 7.25
C GLY A 176 -7.20 -4.25 6.14
N LEU A 177 -7.77 -3.67 5.09
CA LEU A 177 -7.00 -3.09 3.99
C LEU A 177 -7.72 -1.84 3.47
N THR A 178 -7.00 -0.72 3.37
CA THR A 178 -7.47 0.46 2.66
C THR A 178 -6.69 0.62 1.37
N ILE A 179 -7.38 0.65 0.24
CA ILE A 179 -6.83 0.83 -1.10
C ILE A 179 -7.28 2.19 -1.61
N ALA A 180 -6.35 3.03 -2.04
CA ALA A 180 -6.65 4.27 -2.74
C ALA A 180 -6.02 4.23 -4.14
N VAL A 181 -6.85 4.36 -5.18
CA VAL A 181 -6.44 4.31 -6.58
C VAL A 181 -6.66 5.67 -7.21
N ILE A 182 -5.61 6.24 -7.78
CA ILE A 182 -5.63 7.55 -8.41
C ILE A 182 -5.25 7.40 -9.89
N ASP A 183 -6.27 7.37 -10.73
CA ASP A 183 -6.12 7.35 -12.19
C ASP A 183 -6.26 8.79 -12.73
N ALA A 184 -5.20 9.55 -12.49
CA ALA A 184 -5.13 10.97 -12.85
C ALA A 184 -3.73 11.35 -13.32
N CYS A 185 -3.64 12.40 -14.13
CA CYS A 185 -2.36 13.01 -14.49
C CYS A 185 -1.61 13.46 -13.24
N ARG A 186 -0.29 13.42 -13.32
CA ARG A 186 0.61 13.81 -12.23
C ARG A 186 1.56 14.92 -12.71
N THR A 187 1.00 16.01 -13.24
CA THR A 187 1.79 17.16 -13.68
C THR A 187 1.98 18.18 -12.55
N SER A 188 3.21 18.67 -12.36
CA SER A 188 3.48 19.77 -11.45
C SER A 188 3.05 21.10 -12.10
N LEU A 189 2.37 21.96 -11.35
CA LEU A 189 1.90 23.26 -11.80
C LEU A 189 2.85 24.41 -11.48
N ARG A 190 3.87 24.19 -10.71
CA ARG A 190 4.93 25.16 -10.47
C ARG A 190 6.20 24.70 -11.17
N ASP A 191 6.71 25.57 -12.06
CA ASP A 191 8.07 25.53 -12.56
C ASP A 191 9.03 25.82 -11.40
N VAL A 192 9.14 24.88 -10.46
CA VAL A 192 10.26 24.88 -9.54
C VAL A 192 11.41 24.26 -10.31
N ALA A 193 12.41 25.03 -10.62
CA ALA A 193 13.61 24.61 -11.31
C ALA A 193 14.07 23.23 -10.75
N GLY A 194 13.84 22.14 -11.52
CA GLY A 194 14.30 20.80 -11.23
C GLY A 194 13.32 19.81 -10.60
N GLY A 195 12.02 20.08 -10.53
CA GLY A 195 11.07 19.15 -9.89
C GLY A 195 9.76 18.99 -10.63
N GLU A 196 9.74 18.28 -11.74
CA GLU A 196 8.52 17.76 -12.34
C GLU A 196 8.06 16.52 -11.57
N GLY A 197 6.87 16.56 -10.95
CA GLY A 197 6.26 15.34 -10.47
C GLY A 197 5.56 15.41 -9.12
N LEU A 198 4.58 14.51 -8.93
CA LEU A 198 3.87 14.39 -7.66
C LEU A 198 4.80 13.97 -6.54
N ASN A 199 4.52 14.53 -5.35
CA ASN A 199 5.15 14.12 -4.12
C ASN A 199 4.92 12.62 -3.89
N GLN A 200 5.95 11.87 -3.54
CA GLN A 200 5.78 10.51 -3.08
C GLN A 200 4.99 10.52 -1.77
N VAL A 201 3.87 9.83 -1.78
CA VAL A 201 3.06 9.63 -0.58
C VAL A 201 3.55 8.37 0.12
N GLU A 202 3.88 8.48 1.40
CA GLU A 202 4.11 7.30 2.23
C GLU A 202 2.74 6.72 2.64
N ALA A 203 2.53 5.44 2.35
CA ALA A 203 1.28 4.78 2.72
C ALA A 203 1.21 4.60 4.25
N PRO A 204 0.13 5.04 4.91
CA PRO A 204 -0.10 4.72 6.31
C PRO A 204 -0.23 3.20 6.52
N SER A 205 -0.06 2.75 7.77
CA SER A 205 -0.23 1.33 8.12
C SER A 205 -1.62 0.82 7.71
N GLY A 206 -1.68 -0.34 7.05
CA GLY A 206 -2.89 -0.94 6.50
C GLY A 206 -3.35 -0.35 5.17
N CYS A 207 -2.53 0.52 4.52
CA CYS A 207 -2.89 1.16 3.27
C CYS A 207 -2.02 0.71 2.09
N LEU A 208 -2.65 0.69 0.91
CA LEU A 208 -2.05 0.61 -0.40
C LEU A 208 -2.55 1.79 -1.23
N ILE A 209 -1.65 2.60 -1.77
CA ILE A 209 -1.98 3.73 -2.63
C ILE A 209 -1.37 3.46 -4.00
N ALA A 210 -2.22 3.39 -5.02
CA ALA A 210 -1.83 3.10 -6.39
C ALA A 210 -2.12 4.30 -7.29
N PHE A 211 -1.13 4.71 -8.07
CA PHE A 211 -1.24 5.78 -9.05
C PHE A 211 -1.06 5.23 -10.46
N ALA A 212 -1.85 5.72 -11.39
CA ALA A 212 -1.80 5.31 -12.78
C ALA A 212 -0.45 5.59 -13.46
N THR A 213 0.31 6.56 -12.95
CA THR A 213 1.62 6.91 -13.48
C THR A 213 2.58 7.35 -12.38
N GLY A 214 3.87 7.28 -12.67
CA GLY A 214 4.93 7.79 -11.79
C GLY A 214 4.93 9.33 -11.70
N ALA A 215 5.71 9.84 -10.77
CA ALA A 215 5.88 11.27 -10.56
C ALA A 215 6.35 11.98 -11.83
N GLY A 216 5.80 13.16 -12.12
CA GLY A 216 6.18 13.99 -13.27
C GLY A 216 5.77 13.45 -14.63
N ARG A 217 4.96 12.41 -14.68
CA ARG A 217 4.52 11.83 -15.95
C ARG A 217 3.01 11.98 -16.15
N PRO A 218 2.56 12.26 -17.39
CA PRO A 218 1.14 12.30 -17.70
C PRO A 218 0.54 10.90 -17.58
N ALA A 219 -0.72 10.80 -17.12
CA ALA A 219 -1.57 9.67 -17.42
C ALA A 219 -2.27 9.95 -18.75
N ILE A 220 -2.25 8.97 -19.64
CA ILE A 220 -2.83 9.15 -20.97
C ILE A 220 -4.27 8.65 -20.94
N ALA A 221 -5.20 9.56 -21.29
CA ALA A 221 -6.59 9.23 -21.54
C ALA A 221 -6.83 9.16 -23.06
N PRO A 222 -7.40 8.07 -23.60
CA PRO A 222 -7.87 8.04 -24.98
C PRO A 222 -8.92 9.14 -25.22
N ALA A 223 -8.96 9.70 -26.44
CA ALA A 223 -10.03 10.60 -26.83
C ALA A 223 -11.38 9.89 -27.07
N ASP A 224 -11.37 8.58 -27.15
CA ASP A 224 -12.52 7.72 -27.42
C ASP A 224 -13.21 7.31 -26.09
N GLU A 225 -14.43 7.78 -25.92
CA GLU A 225 -15.26 7.49 -24.72
C GLU A 225 -15.68 6.00 -24.62
N SER A 226 -15.56 5.24 -25.72
CA SER A 226 -15.84 3.81 -25.73
C SER A 226 -14.72 2.96 -25.13
N ARG A 227 -13.58 3.58 -24.80
CA ARG A 227 -12.39 2.93 -24.25
C ARG A 227 -12.11 3.43 -22.84
N ASN A 228 -11.55 2.58 -22.01
CA ASN A 228 -11.02 2.97 -20.70
C ASN A 228 -9.64 3.62 -20.85
N THR A 229 -9.21 4.36 -19.83
CA THR A 229 -7.80 4.70 -19.69
C THR A 229 -6.96 3.43 -19.63
N PHE A 230 -5.68 3.51 -19.99
CA PHE A 230 -4.80 2.33 -19.97
C PHE A 230 -4.73 1.69 -18.59
N TYR A 231 -4.68 2.52 -17.53
CA TYR A 231 -4.61 2.02 -16.17
C TYR A 231 -5.91 1.33 -15.74
N THR A 232 -7.03 2.01 -15.86
CA THR A 232 -8.32 1.42 -15.45
C THR A 232 -8.70 0.24 -16.32
N GLY A 233 -8.37 0.25 -17.61
CA GLY A 233 -8.59 -0.91 -18.49
C GLY A 233 -7.84 -2.15 -18.01
N SER A 234 -6.56 -2.00 -17.65
CA SER A 234 -5.77 -3.10 -17.07
C SER A 234 -6.30 -3.54 -15.70
N LEU A 235 -6.73 -2.59 -14.85
CA LEU A 235 -7.28 -2.90 -13.53
C LEU A 235 -8.59 -3.69 -13.64
N VAL A 236 -9.51 -3.26 -14.50
CA VAL A 236 -10.79 -3.95 -14.74
C VAL A 236 -10.54 -5.36 -15.27
N LYS A 237 -9.74 -5.49 -16.33
CA LYS A 237 -9.34 -6.78 -16.90
C LYS A 237 -8.80 -7.74 -15.84
N LEU A 238 -7.86 -7.28 -15.01
CA LEU A 238 -7.25 -8.13 -14.00
C LEU A 238 -8.17 -8.41 -12.81
N LEU A 239 -9.08 -7.51 -12.46
CA LEU A 239 -10.15 -7.80 -11.50
C LEU A 239 -11.08 -8.90 -12.02
N GLU A 240 -11.30 -9.02 -13.32
CA GLU A 240 -12.16 -10.05 -13.94
C GLU A 240 -11.42 -11.37 -14.13
N ASP A 241 -10.20 -11.34 -14.66
CA ASP A 241 -9.49 -12.53 -15.14
C ASP A 241 -8.58 -13.16 -14.07
N ALA A 242 -8.11 -12.39 -13.09
CA ALA A 242 -7.17 -12.91 -12.10
C ALA A 242 -7.82 -13.89 -11.13
N SER A 243 -7.02 -14.87 -10.69
CA SER A 243 -7.43 -15.82 -9.67
C SER A 243 -7.84 -15.12 -8.37
N ASP A 244 -8.86 -15.65 -7.71
CA ASP A 244 -9.33 -15.26 -6.37
C ASP A 244 -8.27 -15.50 -5.27
N GLU A 245 -7.29 -16.35 -5.53
CA GLU A 245 -6.18 -16.67 -4.59
C GLU A 245 -5.09 -15.60 -4.52
N ILE A 246 -4.93 -14.74 -5.54
CA ILE A 246 -3.93 -13.68 -5.48
C ILE A 246 -4.33 -12.59 -4.50
N SER A 247 -3.32 -11.88 -3.96
CA SER A 247 -3.57 -10.73 -3.09
C SER A 247 -3.88 -9.46 -3.87
N PHE A 248 -4.53 -8.47 -3.22
CA PHE A 248 -4.65 -7.12 -3.79
C PHE A 248 -3.27 -6.50 -4.06
N SER A 249 -2.27 -6.76 -3.21
CA SER A 249 -0.90 -6.30 -3.43
C SER A 249 -0.32 -6.86 -4.74
N ASP A 250 -0.55 -8.13 -5.02
CA ASP A 250 -0.11 -8.76 -6.26
C ASP A 250 -0.94 -8.27 -7.45
N LEU A 251 -2.26 -8.08 -7.28
CA LEU A 251 -3.12 -7.50 -8.31
C LEU A 251 -2.55 -6.16 -8.82
N PHE A 252 -2.24 -5.22 -7.93
CA PHE A 252 -1.72 -3.91 -8.33
C PHE A 252 -0.33 -3.99 -8.98
N ARG A 253 0.49 -4.96 -8.59
CA ARG A 253 1.77 -5.23 -9.26
C ARG A 253 1.57 -5.82 -10.66
N LEU A 254 0.58 -6.71 -10.83
CA LEU A 254 0.18 -7.21 -12.16
C LEU A 254 -0.38 -6.08 -13.03
N VAL A 255 -1.21 -5.18 -12.48
CA VAL A 255 -1.69 -3.98 -13.20
C VAL A 255 -0.51 -3.14 -13.67
N LYS A 256 0.49 -2.89 -12.82
CA LYS A 256 1.71 -2.18 -13.21
C LYS A 256 2.40 -2.86 -14.38
N LEU A 257 2.60 -4.17 -14.33
CA LEU A 257 3.25 -4.93 -15.40
C LEU A 257 2.43 -4.92 -16.70
N ASP A 258 1.11 -5.09 -16.61
CA ASP A 258 0.22 -5.10 -17.78
C ASP A 258 0.19 -3.72 -18.46
N VAL A 259 0.04 -2.62 -17.71
CA VAL A 259 0.08 -1.26 -18.24
C VAL A 259 1.40 -0.98 -18.94
N GLN A 260 2.53 -1.33 -18.30
CA GLN A 260 3.84 -1.16 -18.91
C GLN A 260 3.97 -1.96 -20.23
N ASN A 261 3.54 -3.22 -20.21
CA ASN A 261 3.60 -4.09 -21.38
C ASN A 261 2.71 -3.57 -22.52
N VAL A 262 1.47 -3.19 -22.23
CA VAL A 262 0.52 -2.65 -23.23
C VAL A 262 1.06 -1.37 -23.86
N MET A 263 1.62 -0.47 -23.07
CA MET A 263 2.10 0.82 -23.59
C MET A 263 3.44 0.70 -24.30
N LEU A 264 4.40 -0.07 -23.80
CA LEU A 264 5.71 -0.26 -24.44
C LEU A 264 5.59 -1.01 -25.78
N ASN A 265 4.58 -1.87 -25.93
CA ASN A 265 4.31 -2.61 -27.17
C ASN A 265 3.19 -1.96 -28.02
N HIS A 266 2.75 -0.74 -27.69
CA HIS A 266 1.67 -0.09 -28.42
C HIS A 266 2.10 0.22 -29.87
N PRO A 267 1.22 0.03 -30.87
CA PRO A 267 1.56 0.28 -32.29
C PRO A 267 1.92 1.75 -32.54
N VAL A 268 1.33 2.69 -31.82
CA VAL A 268 1.61 4.13 -31.96
C VAL A 268 2.89 4.48 -31.19
N LEU A 269 3.92 4.95 -31.94
CA LEU A 269 5.23 5.29 -31.40
C LEU A 269 5.15 6.31 -30.24
N LEU A 270 4.31 7.34 -30.41
CA LEU A 270 4.14 8.37 -29.38
C LEU A 270 3.70 7.79 -28.03
N LEU A 271 2.78 6.83 -28.04
CA LEU A 271 2.32 6.17 -26.81
C LEU A 271 3.41 5.30 -26.16
N ARG A 272 4.32 4.71 -26.95
CA ARG A 272 5.50 4.02 -26.43
C ARG A 272 6.47 4.99 -25.75
N GLN A 273 6.67 6.18 -26.31
CA GLN A 273 7.55 7.20 -25.74
C GLN A 273 7.01 7.78 -24.43
N PHE A 274 5.69 7.89 -24.31
CA PHE A 274 5.00 8.34 -23.11
C PHE A 274 4.43 7.20 -22.27
N ALA A 275 5.06 6.02 -22.31
CA ALA A 275 4.61 4.88 -21.53
C ALA A 275 4.45 5.23 -20.06
N GLN A 276 3.30 4.85 -19.49
CA GLN A 276 3.01 5.03 -18.08
C GLN A 276 3.73 3.96 -17.26
N PHE A 277 4.27 4.39 -16.14
CA PHE A 277 4.89 3.51 -15.16
C PHE A 277 4.13 3.66 -13.83
N PRO A 278 3.09 2.85 -13.61
CA PRO A 278 2.30 2.93 -12.40
C PRO A 278 3.16 2.85 -11.14
N PHE A 279 2.80 3.64 -10.16
CA PHE A 279 3.50 3.75 -8.89
C PHE A 279 2.63 3.21 -7.76
N ILE A 280 3.22 2.44 -6.85
CA ILE A 280 2.55 1.87 -5.68
C ILE A 280 3.30 2.30 -4.44
N ALA A 281 2.59 2.84 -3.45
CA ALA A 281 3.06 3.00 -2.09
C ALA A 281 2.29 2.02 -1.20
N GLU A 282 2.97 1.17 -0.45
CA GLU A 282 2.33 0.12 0.32
C GLU A 282 2.92 -0.03 1.72
N ASN A 283 2.02 -0.11 2.72
CA ASN A 283 2.37 -0.41 4.10
C ASN A 283 1.32 -1.36 4.71
N THR A 284 1.18 -2.54 4.10
CA THR A 284 0.22 -3.57 4.54
C THR A 284 0.93 -4.65 5.34
N GLN A 285 0.32 -5.07 6.45
CA GLN A 285 0.80 -6.18 7.27
C GLN A 285 0.04 -7.48 6.96
N ILE A 286 -1.16 -7.36 6.41
CA ILE A 286 -2.06 -8.47 6.13
C ILE A 286 -2.25 -8.59 4.63
N SER A 287 -2.05 -9.80 4.10
CA SER A 287 -2.39 -10.12 2.71
C SER A 287 -3.90 -10.37 2.60
N ARG A 288 -4.59 -9.56 1.80
CA ARG A 288 -6.01 -9.74 1.47
C ARG A 288 -6.13 -10.27 0.06
N ARG A 289 -6.77 -11.44 -0.09
CA ARG A 289 -7.02 -12.06 -1.39
C ARG A 289 -8.16 -11.38 -2.13
N LEU A 290 -8.16 -11.53 -3.46
CA LEU A 290 -9.34 -11.29 -4.27
C LEU A 290 -10.41 -12.31 -3.85
N ALA A 291 -11.66 -11.87 -3.61
CA ALA A 291 -12.72 -12.80 -3.35
C ALA A 291 -13.06 -13.60 -4.61
N PRO A 292 -13.56 -14.86 -4.47
CA PRO A 292 -14.20 -15.53 -5.59
C PRO A 292 -15.34 -14.65 -6.12
N LEU A 293 -15.51 -14.68 -7.45
CA LEU A 293 -16.69 -14.07 -8.06
C LEU A 293 -17.94 -14.81 -7.53
N PRO A 294 -18.99 -14.12 -7.08
CA PRO A 294 -20.24 -14.79 -6.74
C PRO A 294 -20.78 -15.45 -8.00
N GLU A 295 -20.86 -16.80 -7.98
CA GLU A 295 -21.53 -17.54 -9.04
C GLU A 295 -23.03 -17.25 -9.00
N ALA A 296 -23.63 -17.10 -10.17
CA ALA A 296 -25.04 -16.80 -10.31
C ALA A 296 -25.98 -17.91 -9.71
N ASP A 297 -25.44 -19.09 -9.40
CA ASP A 297 -26.14 -20.22 -8.84
C ASP A 297 -25.40 -20.83 -7.62
N ALA A 298 -25.41 -20.10 -6.51
CA ALA A 298 -24.78 -20.55 -5.26
C ALA A 298 -25.43 -21.81 -4.65
N ALA A 299 -26.54 -22.33 -5.22
CA ALA A 299 -27.26 -23.50 -4.71
C ALA A 299 -26.57 -24.84 -5.04
N THR A 300 -25.58 -24.87 -5.93
CA THR A 300 -24.87 -26.08 -6.38
C THR A 300 -23.36 -25.97 -6.31
N ALA A 301 -22.82 -24.94 -5.68
CA ALA A 301 -21.38 -24.75 -5.59
C ALA A 301 -20.72 -25.91 -4.86
N ALA A 302 -19.92 -26.68 -5.58
CA ALA A 302 -18.97 -27.60 -4.97
C ALA A 302 -18.07 -26.83 -3.99
N PRO A 303 -17.63 -27.44 -2.88
CA PRO A 303 -16.74 -26.77 -1.94
C PRO A 303 -15.55 -26.17 -2.71
N ALA A 304 -15.22 -24.92 -2.37
CA ALA A 304 -14.12 -24.21 -3.02
C ALA A 304 -12.88 -25.12 -3.10
N PRO A 305 -12.28 -25.30 -4.29
CA PRO A 305 -11.14 -26.18 -4.45
C PRO A 305 -10.01 -25.77 -3.50
N ALA A 306 -9.25 -26.73 -3.02
CA ALA A 306 -8.09 -26.46 -2.17
C ALA A 306 -7.16 -25.45 -2.86
N ARG A 307 -6.50 -24.62 -2.07
CA ARG A 307 -5.55 -23.62 -2.55
C ARG A 307 -4.50 -24.21 -3.51
N PHE A 308 -4.11 -25.46 -3.25
CA PHE A 308 -3.11 -26.20 -4.02
C PHE A 308 -3.72 -27.41 -4.71
N ALA A 309 -3.27 -27.68 -5.94
CA ALA A 309 -3.71 -28.85 -6.69
C ALA A 309 -2.97 -30.13 -6.24
N SER A 310 -1.77 -30.01 -5.66
CA SER A 310 -0.94 -31.14 -5.19
C SER A 310 -0.14 -30.79 -3.96
N ARG A 311 0.47 -31.81 -3.32
CA ARG A 311 1.43 -31.63 -2.23
C ARG A 311 2.72 -30.95 -2.71
N ASP A 312 3.16 -31.26 -3.92
CA ASP A 312 4.38 -30.67 -4.51
C ASP A 312 4.16 -29.19 -4.79
N GLU A 313 3.00 -28.79 -5.32
CA GLU A 313 2.63 -27.38 -5.48
C GLU A 313 2.65 -26.65 -4.15
N ALA A 314 2.11 -27.24 -3.09
CA ALA A 314 2.09 -26.65 -1.75
C ALA A 314 3.52 -26.49 -1.18
N ALA A 315 4.39 -27.47 -1.41
CA ALA A 315 5.78 -27.43 -0.94
C ALA A 315 6.60 -26.37 -1.70
N ASP A 316 6.47 -26.34 -3.04
CA ASP A 316 7.16 -25.35 -3.89
C ASP A 316 6.69 -23.93 -3.56
N TRP A 317 5.39 -23.74 -3.30
CA TRP A 317 4.86 -22.45 -2.88
C TRP A 317 5.36 -22.03 -1.50
N ALA A 318 5.38 -22.93 -0.54
CA ALA A 318 5.90 -22.65 0.81
C ALA A 318 7.38 -22.26 0.77
N ALA A 319 8.18 -22.92 -0.07
CA ALA A 319 9.58 -22.55 -0.28
C ALA A 319 9.74 -21.14 -0.87
N LEU A 320 8.89 -20.77 -1.84
CA LEU A 320 8.86 -19.43 -2.42
C LEU A 320 8.41 -18.37 -1.41
N GLU A 321 7.40 -18.66 -0.59
CA GLU A 321 6.92 -17.74 0.45
C GLU A 321 7.97 -17.49 1.55
N ALA A 322 8.77 -18.48 1.89
CA ALA A 322 9.80 -18.39 2.92
C ALA A 322 11.10 -17.71 2.44
N ALA A 323 11.34 -17.67 1.14
CA ALA A 323 12.57 -17.13 0.58
C ALA A 323 12.64 -15.60 0.76
N VAL A 324 13.82 -15.10 1.15
CA VAL A 324 14.09 -13.67 1.40
C VAL A 324 15.14 -13.10 0.46
N TRP A 325 16.01 -13.94 -0.12
CA TRP A 325 17.08 -13.49 -1.00
C TRP A 325 16.60 -13.36 -2.45
N PRO A 326 16.76 -12.20 -3.11
CA PRO A 326 16.16 -11.96 -4.43
C PRO A 326 16.49 -12.99 -5.50
N ALA A 327 17.75 -13.39 -5.65
CA ALA A 327 18.13 -14.37 -6.65
C ALA A 327 17.51 -15.76 -6.39
N GLU A 328 17.29 -16.12 -5.14
CA GLU A 328 16.62 -17.36 -4.75
C GLU A 328 15.12 -17.28 -5.01
N ILE A 329 14.48 -16.16 -4.67
CA ILE A 329 13.06 -15.90 -4.98
C ILE A 329 12.84 -16.01 -6.49
N ALA A 330 13.67 -15.35 -7.30
CA ALA A 330 13.54 -15.38 -8.77
C ALA A 330 13.66 -16.81 -9.33
N ARG A 331 14.59 -17.61 -8.79
CA ARG A 331 14.75 -19.02 -9.17
C ARG A 331 13.53 -19.84 -8.77
N LEU A 332 13.12 -19.78 -7.50
CA LEU A 332 11.97 -20.55 -6.99
C LEU A 332 10.66 -20.18 -7.71
N ALA A 333 10.44 -18.88 -7.98
CA ALA A 333 9.27 -18.44 -8.73
C ALA A 333 9.29 -18.94 -10.19
N THR A 334 10.47 -18.97 -10.82
CA THR A 334 10.63 -19.52 -12.18
C THR A 334 10.34 -21.03 -12.20
N ASP A 335 10.87 -21.77 -11.22
CA ASP A 335 10.65 -23.21 -11.09
C ASP A 335 9.16 -23.50 -10.81
N PHE A 336 8.52 -22.71 -9.93
CA PHE A 336 7.08 -22.81 -9.65
C PHE A 336 6.22 -22.63 -10.89
N LEU A 337 6.47 -21.56 -11.66
CA LEU A 337 5.73 -21.29 -12.90
C LEU A 337 5.90 -22.37 -13.95
N LYS A 338 7.10 -22.96 -14.02
CA LYS A 338 7.41 -24.08 -14.93
C LYS A 338 6.70 -25.37 -14.50
N ASN A 339 6.75 -25.68 -13.21
CA ASN A 339 6.22 -26.95 -12.68
C ASN A 339 4.69 -26.91 -12.52
N HIS A 340 4.12 -25.73 -12.23
CA HIS A 340 2.69 -25.52 -11.94
C HIS A 340 2.06 -24.43 -12.84
N PRO A 341 2.08 -24.57 -14.19
CA PRO A 341 1.67 -23.51 -15.12
C PRO A 341 0.16 -23.15 -15.04
N LYS A 342 -0.65 -24.04 -14.45
CA LYS A 342 -2.09 -23.83 -14.24
C LYS A 342 -2.45 -23.50 -12.78
N SER A 343 -1.44 -23.21 -11.93
CA SER A 343 -1.67 -22.84 -10.55
C SER A 343 -2.51 -21.57 -10.45
N ARG A 344 -3.41 -21.53 -9.48
CA ARG A 344 -4.17 -20.33 -9.12
C ARG A 344 -3.27 -19.22 -8.55
N LEU A 345 -2.02 -19.56 -8.18
CA LEU A 345 -1.00 -18.65 -7.64
C LEU A 345 0.02 -18.20 -8.70
N SER A 346 -0.17 -18.55 -9.98
CA SER A 346 0.76 -18.17 -11.07
C SER A 346 0.95 -16.65 -11.14
N GLY A 347 -0.11 -15.85 -10.95
CA GLY A 347 0.00 -14.39 -10.90
C GLY A 347 0.91 -13.89 -9.77
N SER A 348 0.77 -14.44 -8.57
CA SER A 348 1.65 -14.10 -7.43
C SER A 348 3.08 -14.54 -7.65
N ALA A 349 3.30 -15.71 -8.26
CA ALA A 349 4.63 -16.19 -8.63
C ALA A 349 5.28 -15.29 -9.70
N GLU A 350 4.52 -14.81 -10.69
CA GLU A 350 5.01 -13.88 -11.71
C GLU A 350 5.44 -12.54 -11.10
N VAL A 351 4.64 -11.98 -10.21
CA VAL A 351 4.97 -10.76 -9.45
C VAL A 351 6.25 -10.96 -8.63
N ALA A 352 6.34 -12.08 -7.90
CA ALA A 352 7.52 -12.40 -7.09
C ALA A 352 8.77 -12.53 -7.97
N ARG A 353 8.65 -13.20 -9.14
CA ARG A 353 9.74 -13.34 -10.11
C ARG A 353 10.21 -11.99 -10.66
N ALA A 354 9.27 -11.18 -11.16
CA ALA A 354 9.59 -9.90 -11.77
C ALA A 354 10.27 -8.94 -10.78
N GLY A 355 9.71 -8.79 -9.60
CA GLY A 355 10.29 -7.93 -8.57
C GLY A 355 11.63 -8.44 -8.03
N ALA A 356 11.78 -9.74 -7.87
CA ALA A 356 13.05 -10.33 -7.42
C ALA A 356 14.17 -10.25 -8.47
N LEU A 357 13.86 -10.31 -9.76
CA LEU A 357 14.85 -10.09 -10.83
C LEU A 357 15.35 -8.64 -10.80
N GLU A 358 14.46 -7.65 -10.72
CA GLU A 358 14.83 -6.24 -10.58
C GLU A 358 15.69 -6.02 -9.32
N ALA A 359 15.28 -6.58 -8.19
CA ALA A 359 16.01 -6.52 -6.93
C ALA A 359 17.41 -7.14 -7.02
N ALA A 360 17.53 -8.31 -7.67
CA ALA A 360 18.81 -8.97 -7.85
C ALA A 360 19.76 -8.17 -8.76
N ASP A 361 19.24 -7.50 -9.78
CA ASP A 361 20.03 -6.61 -10.64
C ASP A 361 20.56 -5.39 -9.88
N ILE A 362 19.71 -4.80 -9.04
CA ILE A 362 20.10 -3.67 -8.17
C ILE A 362 21.21 -4.07 -7.19
N LEU A 363 21.12 -5.26 -6.56
CA LEU A 363 22.12 -5.74 -5.60
C LEU A 363 23.48 -6.05 -6.25
N ARG A 364 23.57 -6.17 -7.58
CA ARG A 364 24.84 -6.31 -8.32
C ARG A 364 25.51 -4.96 -8.62
N ARG A 365 24.84 -3.86 -8.41
CA ARG A 365 25.38 -2.51 -8.66
C ARG A 365 26.43 -2.15 -7.64
N ARG A 366 27.45 -1.40 -8.07
CA ARG A 366 28.57 -0.96 -7.21
C ARG A 366 28.19 0.10 -6.19
N ASP A 367 27.12 0.84 -6.44
CA ASP A 367 26.59 1.91 -5.58
C ASP A 367 25.60 1.40 -4.52
N VAL A 368 25.32 0.09 -4.47
CA VAL A 368 24.48 -0.55 -3.45
C VAL A 368 25.33 -1.52 -2.63
N ARG A 369 25.58 -1.17 -1.37
CA ARG A 369 26.42 -1.96 -0.45
C ARG A 369 25.54 -2.80 0.48
N LEU A 370 24.74 -3.68 -0.10
CA LEU A 370 23.88 -4.57 0.65
C LEU A 370 24.14 -6.03 0.24
N PHE A 371 24.47 -6.87 1.21
CA PHE A 371 24.90 -8.24 0.98
C PHE A 371 23.87 -9.25 1.51
N ARG A 372 23.97 -10.52 1.08
CA ARG A 372 23.06 -11.59 1.48
C ARG A 372 22.89 -11.72 3.01
N THR A 373 23.93 -11.44 3.78
CA THR A 373 23.89 -11.48 5.25
C THR A 373 22.98 -10.44 5.88
N ALA A 374 22.60 -9.38 5.14
CA ALA A 374 21.65 -8.39 5.60
C ALA A 374 20.18 -8.85 5.51
N PHE A 375 19.90 -9.90 4.70
CA PHE A 375 18.57 -10.51 4.54
C PHE A 375 18.31 -11.61 5.58
N GLN A 376 18.75 -11.39 6.80
CA GLN A 376 18.49 -12.29 7.92
C GLN A 376 17.49 -11.69 8.90
N PRO A 377 16.66 -12.52 9.55
CA PRO A 377 15.77 -12.04 10.60
C PRO A 377 16.53 -11.25 11.66
N ALA A 378 15.98 -10.13 12.08
CA ALA A 378 16.53 -9.28 13.13
C ALA A 378 15.45 -8.98 14.17
N GLU A 379 15.87 -8.73 15.40
CA GLU A 379 14.95 -8.39 16.49
C GLU A 379 14.21 -7.08 16.19
N GLY A 380 12.89 -7.09 16.38
CA GLY A 380 12.02 -5.93 16.11
C GLY A 380 11.69 -5.72 14.64
N LEU A 381 12.20 -6.57 13.74
CA LEU A 381 11.87 -6.53 12.32
C LEU A 381 10.83 -7.61 12.00
N PRO A 382 9.63 -7.24 11.50
CA PRO A 382 8.65 -8.21 11.04
C PRO A 382 9.22 -9.08 9.91
N ALA A 383 9.07 -10.40 10.01
CA ALA A 383 9.64 -11.34 9.03
C ALA A 383 9.14 -11.08 7.59
N ASN A 384 7.90 -10.63 7.43
CA ASN A 384 7.32 -10.31 6.13
C ASN A 384 7.99 -9.10 5.44
N GLU A 385 8.62 -8.18 6.18
CA GLU A 385 9.31 -7.02 5.59
C GLU A 385 10.54 -7.46 4.77
N LEU A 386 11.28 -8.45 5.25
CA LEU A 386 12.42 -9.01 4.50
C LEU A 386 11.97 -9.73 3.23
N VAL A 387 10.88 -10.50 3.31
CA VAL A 387 10.30 -11.18 2.14
C VAL A 387 9.85 -10.16 1.09
N LYS A 388 9.12 -9.13 1.50
CA LYS A 388 8.68 -8.05 0.61
C LYS A 388 9.86 -7.30 0.00
N ALA A 389 10.86 -6.93 0.81
CA ALA A 389 12.07 -6.28 0.32
C ALA A 389 12.83 -7.16 -0.69
N GLY A 390 12.93 -8.47 -0.45
CA GLY A 390 13.52 -9.44 -1.38
C GLY A 390 12.76 -9.55 -2.70
N ARG A 391 11.46 -9.28 -2.69
CA ARG A 391 10.59 -9.19 -3.88
C ARG A 391 10.58 -7.81 -4.54
N GLY A 392 11.53 -6.92 -4.18
CA GLY A 392 11.66 -5.59 -4.78
C GLY A 392 10.68 -4.54 -4.24
N ASP A 393 10.07 -4.76 -3.08
CA ASP A 393 9.24 -3.74 -2.44
C ASP A 393 10.14 -2.64 -1.83
N LYS A 394 10.16 -1.48 -2.50
CA LYS A 394 10.97 -0.32 -2.10
C LYS A 394 10.60 0.25 -0.73
N ASP A 395 9.32 0.15 -0.35
CA ASP A 395 8.81 0.70 0.90
C ASP A 395 9.13 -0.23 2.07
N ALA A 396 9.05 -1.54 1.86
CA ALA A 396 9.53 -2.54 2.81
C ALA A 396 11.04 -2.38 3.04
N ALA A 397 11.84 -2.24 1.98
CA ALA A 397 13.27 -2.00 2.09
C ALA A 397 13.60 -0.74 2.92
N ALA A 398 12.86 0.37 2.71
CA ALA A 398 13.01 1.59 3.51
C ALA A 398 12.63 1.37 4.99
N ARG A 399 11.57 0.61 5.27
CA ARG A 399 11.19 0.26 6.65
C ARG A 399 12.24 -0.62 7.33
N VAL A 400 12.82 -1.57 6.61
CA VAL A 400 13.97 -2.37 7.11
C VAL A 400 15.14 -1.46 7.45
N ALA A 401 15.51 -0.51 6.58
CA ALA A 401 16.56 0.47 6.87
C ALA A 401 16.28 1.21 8.18
N ARG A 402 15.10 1.77 8.33
CA ARG A 402 14.70 2.54 9.51
C ARG A 402 14.74 1.72 10.81
N ASN A 403 14.54 0.41 10.74
CA ASN A 403 14.69 -0.46 11.91
C ASN A 403 16.13 -0.46 12.45
N TYR A 404 17.13 -0.37 11.58
CA TYR A 404 18.54 -0.24 11.98
C TYR A 404 18.94 1.17 12.41
N GLY A 405 18.18 2.20 12.00
CA GLY A 405 18.47 3.62 12.28
C GLY A 405 17.80 4.20 13.53
N ARG A 406 16.74 3.55 14.06
CA ARG A 406 15.87 4.14 15.11
C ARG A 406 16.35 3.96 16.55
N ASN A 407 17.17 2.97 16.82
CA ASN A 407 17.61 2.65 18.18
C ASN A 407 19.09 2.93 18.36
N ALA A 408 19.44 3.86 19.25
CA ALA A 408 20.85 4.15 19.59
C ALA A 408 21.61 2.89 20.09
N SER A 409 20.93 1.96 20.76
CA SER A 409 21.49 0.68 21.21
C SER A 409 21.63 -0.37 20.10
N ARG A 410 20.98 -0.18 18.94
CA ARG A 410 20.96 -1.11 17.80
C ARG A 410 21.36 -0.45 16.48
N PHE A 411 21.90 0.78 16.55
CA PHE A 411 22.30 1.49 15.37
C PHE A 411 23.43 0.74 14.65
N ASP A 412 23.12 0.25 13.44
CA ASP A 412 24.08 -0.35 12.54
C ASP A 412 24.18 0.54 11.29
N ALA A 413 25.17 1.41 11.29
CA ALA A 413 25.37 2.40 10.23
C ALA A 413 25.50 1.76 8.84
N SER A 414 26.19 0.62 8.76
CA SER A 414 26.42 -0.08 7.49
C SER A 414 25.16 -0.69 6.94
N ARG A 415 24.36 -1.34 7.79
CA ARG A 415 23.07 -1.91 7.37
C ARG A 415 22.05 -0.82 7.08
N TYR A 416 22.00 0.23 7.89
CA TYR A 416 21.13 1.39 7.64
C TYR A 416 21.41 2.01 6.28
N GLU A 417 22.67 2.33 5.99
CA GLU A 417 23.09 2.90 4.70
C GLU A 417 22.77 1.94 3.54
N GLY A 418 23.19 0.68 3.64
CA GLY A 418 23.00 -0.31 2.58
C GLY A 418 21.51 -0.54 2.24
N TRP A 419 20.64 -0.64 3.24
CA TRP A 419 19.20 -0.77 3.02
C TRP A 419 18.57 0.49 2.42
N LEU A 420 19.04 1.69 2.80
CA LEU A 420 18.60 2.95 2.17
C LEU A 420 19.06 3.03 0.71
N GLN A 421 20.33 2.64 0.41
CA GLN A 421 20.82 2.58 -0.97
C GLN A 421 19.98 1.64 -1.83
N TYR A 422 19.62 0.49 -1.30
CA TYR A 422 18.77 -0.48 -1.97
C TYR A 422 17.36 0.06 -2.20
N ALA A 423 16.72 0.63 -1.17
CA ALA A 423 15.39 1.23 -1.29
C ALA A 423 15.36 2.40 -2.30
N ALA A 424 16.39 3.27 -2.27
CA ALA A 424 16.54 4.38 -3.20
C ALA A 424 16.71 3.88 -4.65
N ALA A 425 17.49 2.82 -4.85
CA ALA A 425 17.69 2.20 -6.16
C ALA A 425 16.41 1.56 -6.71
N LEU A 426 15.56 0.99 -5.82
CA LEU A 426 14.22 0.50 -6.15
C LEU A 426 13.20 1.63 -6.43
N GLY A 427 13.60 2.90 -6.29
CA GLY A 427 12.75 4.05 -6.59
C GLY A 427 12.02 4.66 -5.38
N ASN A 428 12.49 4.45 -4.15
CA ASN A 428 11.96 5.14 -2.98
C ASN A 428 12.62 6.52 -2.81
N GLY A 429 11.88 7.59 -3.12
CA GLY A 429 12.39 8.97 -3.03
C GLY A 429 12.61 9.43 -1.59
N ILE A 430 11.81 8.93 -0.64
CA ILE A 430 11.98 9.24 0.79
C ILE A 430 13.30 8.63 1.28
N ALA A 431 13.58 7.37 0.95
CA ALA A 431 14.86 6.72 1.27
C ALA A 431 16.06 7.43 0.62
N SER A 432 15.89 7.95 -0.60
CA SER A 432 16.91 8.78 -1.26
C SER A 432 17.19 10.04 -0.45
N TYR A 433 16.16 10.71 0.06
CA TYR A 433 16.34 11.89 0.89
C TYR A 433 16.94 11.56 2.27
N GLU A 434 16.48 10.47 2.92
CA GLU A 434 17.09 9.98 4.16
C GLU A 434 18.59 9.69 3.99
N LEU A 435 18.99 9.14 2.83
CA LEU A 435 20.40 8.96 2.45
C LEU A 435 21.13 10.31 2.29
N ALA A 436 20.52 11.30 1.67
CA ALA A 436 21.10 12.62 1.55
C ALA A 436 21.38 13.23 2.94
N LEU A 437 20.43 13.10 3.87
CA LEU A 437 20.60 13.54 5.26
C LEU A 437 21.68 12.73 5.99
N HIS A 438 21.79 11.42 5.74
CA HIS A 438 22.83 10.58 6.29
C HIS A 438 24.21 11.03 5.80
N TYR A 439 24.39 11.24 4.49
CA TYR A 439 25.67 11.68 3.91
C TYR A 439 26.07 13.11 4.32
N ARG A 440 25.12 14.00 4.60
CA ARG A 440 25.44 15.30 5.23
C ARG A 440 26.06 15.13 6.62
N ARG A 441 25.50 14.21 7.44
CA ARG A 441 26.01 13.94 8.80
C ARG A 441 27.39 13.32 8.84
N VAL A 442 27.73 12.51 7.83
CA VAL A 442 29.05 11.88 7.71
C VAL A 442 30.00 12.66 6.79
N GLU A 443 29.70 13.95 6.56
CA GLU A 443 30.55 14.90 5.82
C GLU A 443 30.89 14.47 4.39
N GLN A 444 29.95 13.85 3.69
CA GLN A 444 30.06 13.47 2.27
C GLN A 444 29.12 14.33 1.38
N PRO A 445 29.46 15.62 1.14
CA PRO A 445 28.53 16.58 0.51
C PRO A 445 28.15 16.22 -0.94
N LEU A 446 29.06 15.62 -1.70
CA LEU A 446 28.79 15.22 -3.09
C LEU A 446 27.72 14.11 -3.15
N LEU A 447 27.84 13.09 -2.31
CA LEU A 447 26.82 12.03 -2.23
C LEU A 447 25.50 12.59 -1.69
N ALA A 448 25.54 13.47 -0.70
CA ALA A 448 24.34 14.13 -0.19
C ALA A 448 23.60 14.88 -1.30
N ALA A 449 24.29 15.67 -2.12
CA ALA A 449 23.70 16.39 -3.25
C ALA A 449 23.12 15.43 -4.32
N GLN A 450 23.87 14.37 -4.63
CA GLN A 450 23.42 13.35 -5.59
C GLN A 450 22.11 12.68 -5.15
N PHE A 451 22.02 12.24 -3.89
CA PHE A 451 20.81 11.58 -3.39
C PHE A 451 19.64 12.54 -3.15
N GLU A 452 19.93 13.81 -2.87
CA GLU A 452 18.90 14.85 -2.84
C GLU A 452 18.30 15.11 -4.23
N SER A 453 19.15 15.21 -5.27
CA SER A 453 18.68 15.27 -6.67
C SER A 453 17.83 14.03 -7.02
N ARG A 454 18.32 12.85 -6.66
CA ARG A 454 17.60 11.59 -6.90
C ARG A 454 16.25 11.55 -6.20
N ALA A 455 16.13 12.08 -4.98
CA ALA A 455 14.86 12.16 -4.28
C ALA A 455 13.85 13.02 -5.05
N ARG A 456 14.28 14.17 -5.57
CA ARG A 456 13.42 15.06 -6.40
C ARG A 456 13.01 14.39 -7.71
N GLU A 457 13.95 13.76 -8.42
CA GLU A 457 13.66 13.00 -9.66
C GLU A 457 12.62 11.91 -9.43
N LEU A 458 12.62 11.29 -8.25
CA LEU A 458 11.64 10.31 -7.83
C LEU A 458 10.33 10.94 -7.31
N GLY A 459 10.24 12.28 -7.36
CA GLY A 459 9.05 13.03 -6.98
C GLY A 459 8.86 13.19 -5.47
N TYR A 460 9.94 13.19 -4.68
CA TYR A 460 9.88 13.52 -3.27
C TYR A 460 10.23 14.99 -3.03
N THR A 461 9.30 15.74 -2.45
CA THR A 461 9.51 17.11 -2.01
C THR A 461 9.62 17.13 -0.48
N PRO A 462 10.78 17.50 0.09
CA PRO A 462 10.96 17.58 1.53
C PRO A 462 10.01 18.60 2.17
N PRO A 463 9.57 18.38 3.42
CA PRO A 463 8.82 19.39 4.15
C PRO A 463 9.60 20.69 4.29
N PRO A 464 8.97 21.88 4.24
CA PRO A 464 9.64 23.17 4.33
C PRO A 464 10.53 23.34 5.57
N SER A 465 10.18 22.70 6.69
CA SER A 465 10.94 22.72 7.95
C SER A 465 12.31 22.03 7.87
N LEU A 466 12.50 21.13 6.89
CA LEU A 466 13.77 20.43 6.68
C LEU A 466 14.68 21.18 5.69
N ASP A 467 14.14 22.07 4.90
CA ASP A 467 14.92 22.92 3.97
C ASP A 467 15.73 24.01 4.71
N ASN A 468 15.31 24.41 5.91
CA ASN A 468 16.03 25.39 6.73
C ASN A 468 17.37 24.88 7.31
N THR A 469 17.71 23.60 7.16
CA THR A 469 19.03 23.05 7.53
C THR A 469 20.12 23.34 6.48
N ARG A 470 19.82 24.16 5.47
CA ARG A 470 20.74 24.58 4.39
C ARG A 470 21.63 25.77 4.73
N LYS A 471 21.54 26.33 5.95
CA LYS A 471 22.40 27.43 6.38
C LYS A 471 23.62 26.95 7.14
#